data_0bfbd53859e4def0a71b903a5fb6492b
#
_entry.id   0bfbd53859e4def0a71b903a5fb6492b
#
_cell.length_a   1.000
_cell.length_b   1.000
_cell.length_c   1.000
_cell.angle_alpha   90.00
_cell.angle_beta   90.00
_cell.angle_gamma   90.00
#
_symmetry.space_group_name_H-M   'P 1'
#
loop_
_entity.id
_entity.type
_entity.pdbx_description
1 polymer ?
#
loop_
_entity_poly.entity_id
_entity_poly.type
_entity_poly.pdbx_seq_one_letter_code
_entity_poly.pdbx_strand_id
1 'polypeptide(L)'
;MKKLSSLVLLCALFSVPGYAQTFREWQDPQLNAVNREPMRANFFAYRAGEAPKKSKSSNYLSLNGTWKFNFVNDVASRPADFWRKDFNDKGWGTMPVPGMWELNGYGDPQYLNIGYPWRNSFRSNPPELPAEGNHVGSYRREIKVPASWKG
;
A
#
# COMPACT_ATOMS: atom_id res chain seq x y z
N MET A 1 -44.90 20.17 -51.21
CA MET A 1 -44.96 20.01 -49.73
C MET A 1 -44.00 18.82 -49.40
N LYS A 2 -42.79 19.13 -49.02
CA LYS A 2 -41.76 18.11 -48.69
C LYS A 2 -41.76 17.93 -47.18
N LYS A 3 -42.08 16.72 -46.69
CA LYS A 3 -42.00 16.35 -45.27
C LYS A 3 -40.53 16.07 -44.92
N LEU A 4 -40.02 16.88 -44.03
CA LEU A 4 -38.70 16.74 -43.45
C LEU A 4 -38.81 15.74 -42.28
N SER A 5 -38.31 14.53 -42.46
CA SER A 5 -38.25 13.54 -41.39
C SER A 5 -37.00 13.82 -40.53
N SER A 6 -37.22 14.33 -39.31
CA SER A 6 -36.18 14.49 -38.34
C SER A 6 -35.78 13.12 -37.78
N LEU A 7 -34.62 12.65 -38.17
CA LEU A 7 -33.97 11.46 -37.59
C LEU A 7 -33.32 11.90 -36.28
N VAL A 8 -33.99 11.64 -35.15
CA VAL A 8 -33.40 11.83 -33.82
C VAL A 8 -32.46 10.64 -33.56
N LEU A 9 -31.17 10.89 -33.73
CA LEU A 9 -30.14 9.93 -33.36
C LEU A 9 -30.01 9.89 -31.84
N LEU A 10 -30.64 8.91 -31.21
CA LEU A 10 -30.55 8.65 -29.77
C LEU A 10 -29.19 8.00 -29.49
N CYS A 11 -28.16 8.81 -29.18
CA CYS A 11 -26.90 8.32 -28.63
C CYS A 11 -27.16 7.79 -27.22
N ALA A 12 -27.45 6.50 -27.11
CA ALA A 12 -27.40 5.80 -25.84
C ALA A 12 -25.96 5.76 -25.38
N LEU A 13 -25.63 6.68 -24.49
CA LEU A 13 -24.39 6.61 -23.69
C LEU A 13 -24.49 5.36 -22.82
N PHE A 14 -23.95 4.25 -23.30
CA PHE A 14 -23.62 3.12 -22.45
C PHE A 14 -22.52 3.59 -21.50
N SER A 15 -22.89 4.16 -20.37
CA SER A 15 -22.05 4.22 -19.20
C SER A 15 -21.85 2.78 -18.76
N VAL A 16 -20.76 2.17 -19.24
CA VAL A 16 -20.26 0.94 -18.66
C VAL A 16 -19.94 1.31 -17.21
N PRO A 17 -20.64 0.74 -16.20
CA PRO A 17 -20.21 0.93 -14.84
C PRO A 17 -18.78 0.39 -14.80
N GLY A 18 -17.81 1.29 -14.64
CA GLY A 18 -16.46 0.89 -14.32
C GLY A 18 -16.56 0.10 -13.02
N TYR A 19 -16.53 -1.22 -13.14
CA TYR A 19 -16.27 -2.06 -11.98
C TYR A 19 -14.91 -1.59 -11.47
N ALA A 20 -14.92 -0.73 -10.45
CA ALA A 20 -13.77 -0.53 -9.62
C ALA A 20 -13.45 -1.93 -9.10
N GLN A 21 -12.47 -2.56 -9.72
CA GLN A 21 -11.98 -3.86 -9.31
C GLN A 21 -11.49 -3.65 -7.87
N THR A 22 -12.34 -4.04 -6.91
CA THR A 22 -11.93 -4.08 -5.52
C THR A 22 -10.91 -5.19 -5.43
N PHE A 23 -9.67 -4.81 -5.70
CA PHE A 23 -8.54 -5.70 -5.65
C PHE A 23 -8.42 -6.17 -4.20
N ARG A 24 -8.62 -7.46 -3.98
CA ARG A 24 -8.53 -8.10 -2.65
C ARG A 24 -7.35 -9.06 -2.64
N GLU A 25 -6.17 -8.51 -2.89
CA GLU A 25 -4.93 -9.27 -3.00
C GLU A 25 -4.70 -10.17 -1.80
N TRP A 26 -5.09 -9.71 -0.62
CA TRP A 26 -4.96 -10.46 0.65
C TRP A 26 -5.93 -11.65 0.78
N GLN A 27 -6.89 -11.79 -0.12
CA GLN A 27 -7.85 -12.91 -0.14
C GLN A 27 -7.62 -13.86 -1.32
N ASP A 28 -6.61 -13.61 -2.14
CA ASP A 28 -6.26 -14.46 -3.28
C ASP A 28 -5.03 -15.32 -2.97
N PRO A 29 -5.20 -16.61 -2.69
CA PRO A 29 -4.09 -17.50 -2.35
C PRO A 29 -3.14 -17.77 -3.54
N GLN A 30 -3.53 -17.43 -4.77
CA GLN A 30 -2.68 -17.55 -5.95
C GLN A 30 -1.77 -16.33 -6.14
N LEU A 31 -2.12 -15.22 -5.50
CA LEU A 31 -1.40 -13.96 -5.62
C LEU A 31 -0.38 -13.82 -4.51
N ASN A 32 0.87 -14.10 -4.78
CA ASN A 32 1.96 -13.99 -3.81
C ASN A 32 2.83 -12.73 -3.98
N ALA A 33 2.66 -11.98 -5.07
CA ALA A 33 3.40 -10.75 -5.32
C ALA A 33 2.69 -9.84 -6.33
N VAL A 34 2.71 -8.53 -6.07
CA VAL A 34 2.25 -7.47 -7.00
C VAL A 34 3.37 -6.46 -7.17
N ASN A 35 3.72 -6.13 -8.41
CA ASN A 35 4.77 -5.15 -8.75
C ASN A 35 6.09 -5.40 -8.00
N ARG A 36 6.42 -6.66 -7.77
CA ARG A 36 7.62 -7.08 -7.06
C ARG A 36 8.68 -7.53 -8.05
N GLU A 37 9.89 -7.03 -7.88
CA GLU A 37 11.05 -7.52 -8.60
C GLU A 37 11.29 -9.02 -8.31
N PRO A 38 11.77 -9.80 -9.29
CA PRO A 38 12.13 -11.19 -9.08
C PRO A 38 13.13 -11.34 -7.92
N MET A 39 13.00 -12.43 -7.18
CA MET A 39 13.92 -12.73 -6.08
C MET A 39 15.33 -12.92 -6.61
N ARG A 40 16.29 -12.29 -5.94
CA ARG A 40 17.71 -12.34 -6.26
C ARG A 40 18.52 -12.68 -5.00
N ALA A 41 19.72 -13.20 -5.21
CA ALA A 41 20.69 -13.34 -4.12
C ALA A 41 20.99 -11.96 -3.52
N ASN A 42 21.06 -11.89 -2.18
CA ASN A 42 21.36 -10.64 -1.51
C ASN A 42 22.86 -10.33 -1.63
N PHE A 43 23.18 -9.21 -2.29
CA PHE A 43 24.55 -8.69 -2.36
C PHE A 43 24.50 -7.16 -2.29
N PHE A 44 25.62 -6.54 -1.98
CA PHE A 44 25.77 -5.10 -2.01
C PHE A 44 27.03 -4.73 -2.80
N ALA A 45 26.86 -3.94 -3.85
CA ALA A 45 27.94 -3.47 -4.69
C ALA A 45 28.52 -2.15 -4.15
N TYR A 46 29.82 -2.13 -3.91
CA TYR A 46 30.57 -0.92 -3.56
C TYR A 46 31.20 -0.34 -4.83
N ARG A 47 31.37 0.97 -4.87
CA ARG A 47 32.16 1.60 -5.92
C ARG A 47 33.65 1.37 -5.66
N ALA A 48 34.44 1.41 -6.73
CA ALA A 48 35.89 1.31 -6.61
C ALA A 48 36.43 2.40 -5.66
N GLY A 49 37.25 1.99 -4.69
CA GLY A 49 37.83 2.88 -3.67
C GLY A 49 36.94 3.16 -2.46
N GLU A 50 35.68 2.70 -2.44
CA GLU A 50 34.84 2.82 -1.24
C GLU A 50 35.25 1.77 -0.18
N ALA A 51 35.23 2.20 1.10
CA ALA A 51 35.37 1.26 2.21
C ALA A 51 34.15 0.30 2.22
N PRO A 52 34.32 -1.00 2.55
CA PRO A 52 33.24 -1.99 2.55
C PRO A 52 32.31 -1.84 3.77
N LYS A 53 31.78 -0.63 3.96
CA LYS A 53 30.80 -0.27 4.98
C LYS A 53 29.54 0.27 4.34
N LYS A 54 28.48 -0.55 4.29
CA LYS A 54 27.22 -0.25 3.62
C LYS A 54 26.67 1.14 3.94
N SER A 55 26.66 1.55 5.21
CA SER A 55 26.14 2.85 5.65
C SER A 55 26.95 4.07 5.18
N LYS A 56 28.17 3.85 4.65
CA LYS A 56 29.05 4.91 4.12
C LYS A 56 29.15 4.88 2.60
N SER A 57 28.56 3.89 1.94
CA SER A 57 28.60 3.79 0.49
C SER A 57 27.70 4.82 -0.17
N SER A 58 28.16 5.38 -1.28
CA SER A 58 27.36 6.26 -2.15
C SER A 58 26.19 5.53 -2.82
N ASN A 59 26.18 4.20 -2.80
CA ASN A 59 25.08 3.37 -3.30
C ASN A 59 24.04 3.02 -2.21
N TYR A 60 24.12 3.65 -1.04
CA TYR A 60 23.22 3.37 0.08
C TYR A 60 22.46 4.62 0.52
N LEU A 61 21.16 4.51 0.60
CA LEU A 61 20.28 5.52 1.19
C LEU A 61 19.42 4.87 2.26
N SER A 62 19.57 5.30 3.51
CA SER A 62 18.70 4.84 4.60
C SER A 62 17.32 5.48 4.48
N LEU A 63 16.29 4.64 4.54
CA LEU A 63 14.90 5.09 4.63
C LEU A 63 14.37 5.07 6.08
N ASN A 64 15.22 4.79 7.06
CA ASN A 64 14.87 4.92 8.46
C ASN A 64 14.55 6.37 8.82
N GLY A 65 13.65 6.55 9.77
CA GLY A 65 13.28 7.88 10.27
C GLY A 65 11.78 8.07 10.34
N THR A 66 11.31 9.31 10.42
CA THR A 66 9.89 9.63 10.56
C THR A 66 9.20 9.63 9.21
N TRP A 67 8.12 8.87 9.10
CA TRP A 67 7.27 8.79 7.90
C TRP A 67 5.88 9.36 8.22
N LYS A 68 5.18 9.88 7.23
CA LYS A 68 3.75 10.13 7.35
C LYS A 68 3.02 8.81 7.48
N PHE A 69 2.01 8.80 8.36
CA PHE A 69 1.30 7.58 8.73
C PHE A 69 -0.19 7.82 8.91
N ASN A 70 -0.99 6.94 8.34
CA ASN A 70 -2.43 6.88 8.55
C ASN A 70 -2.83 5.49 8.98
N PHE A 71 -3.50 5.40 10.11
CA PHE A 71 -4.01 4.15 10.67
C PHE A 71 -5.52 4.10 10.57
N VAL A 72 -6.05 2.96 10.15
CA VAL A 72 -7.50 2.69 10.12
C VAL A 72 -7.81 1.31 10.69
N ASN A 73 -8.98 1.17 11.30
CA ASN A 73 -9.38 -0.06 11.99
C ASN A 73 -9.88 -1.15 11.05
N ASP A 74 -10.16 -0.82 9.81
CA ASP A 74 -10.66 -1.77 8.81
C ASP A 74 -10.11 -1.47 7.42
N VAL A 75 -10.13 -2.50 6.58
CA VAL A 75 -9.58 -2.44 5.22
C VAL A 75 -10.38 -1.51 4.31
N ALA A 76 -11.69 -1.38 4.52
CA ALA A 76 -12.57 -0.55 3.68
C ALA A 76 -12.26 0.94 3.84
N SER A 77 -11.83 1.35 5.02
CA SER A 77 -11.49 2.74 5.36
C SER A 77 -10.10 3.17 4.91
N ARG A 78 -9.31 2.25 4.34
CA ARG A 78 -7.96 2.60 3.88
C ARG A 78 -7.97 3.63 2.76
N PRO A 79 -7.03 4.57 2.72
CA PRO A 79 -6.91 5.50 1.61
C PRO A 79 -6.40 4.77 0.36
N ALA A 80 -7.31 4.43 -0.57
CA ALA A 80 -6.99 3.59 -1.73
C ALA A 80 -5.97 4.23 -2.69
N ASP A 81 -5.99 5.56 -2.83
CA ASP A 81 -5.16 6.31 -3.80
C ASP A 81 -3.94 7.00 -3.17
N PHE A 82 -3.54 6.61 -1.97
CA PHE A 82 -2.47 7.28 -1.23
C PHE A 82 -1.09 7.27 -1.92
N TRP A 83 -0.89 6.40 -2.89
CA TRP A 83 0.32 6.32 -3.71
C TRP A 83 0.45 7.45 -4.73
N ARG A 84 -0.63 8.17 -5.03
CA ARG A 84 -0.63 9.29 -5.99
C ARG A 84 0.19 10.46 -5.45
N LYS A 85 0.89 11.17 -6.34
CA LYS A 85 1.70 12.33 -5.96
C LYS A 85 0.86 13.51 -5.46
N ASP A 86 -0.34 13.67 -6.02
CA ASP A 86 -1.29 14.72 -5.71
C ASP A 86 -2.21 14.40 -4.52
N PHE A 87 -2.01 13.25 -3.88
CA PHE A 87 -2.80 12.86 -2.72
C PHE A 87 -2.59 13.80 -1.54
N ASN A 88 -3.69 14.28 -0.94
CA ASN A 88 -3.64 15.15 0.22
C ASN A 88 -3.46 14.36 1.51
N ASP A 89 -2.26 14.34 2.03
CA ASP A 89 -1.88 13.67 3.27
C ASP A 89 -1.61 14.63 4.45
N LYS A 90 -2.12 15.89 4.37
CA LYS A 90 -1.89 16.91 5.41
C LYS A 90 -2.44 16.54 6.78
N GLY A 91 -3.51 15.75 6.81
CA GLY A 91 -4.13 15.29 8.06
C GLY A 91 -3.50 14.01 8.64
N TRP A 92 -2.48 13.46 8.00
CA TRP A 92 -1.83 12.24 8.48
C TRP A 92 -0.93 12.52 9.68
N GLY A 93 -0.87 11.56 10.59
CA GLY A 93 0.12 11.54 11.67
C GLY A 93 1.51 11.15 11.18
N THR A 94 2.36 10.82 12.12
CA THR A 94 3.73 10.37 11.85
C THR A 94 4.04 9.09 12.61
N MET A 95 4.96 8.29 12.05
CA MET A 95 5.41 7.03 12.61
C MET A 95 6.92 6.90 12.45
N PRO A 96 7.68 6.51 13.50
CA PRO A 96 9.08 6.14 13.33
C PRO A 96 9.19 4.84 12.54
N VAL A 97 10.12 4.76 11.60
CA VAL A 97 10.38 3.58 10.80
C VAL A 97 11.88 3.22 10.90
N PRO A 98 12.21 2.00 11.33
CA PRO A 98 11.33 0.93 11.80
C PRO A 98 10.63 1.27 13.13
N GLY A 99 9.43 0.74 13.32
CA GLY A 99 8.65 0.93 14.55
C GLY A 99 7.44 -0.01 14.56
N MET A 100 6.91 -0.25 15.75
CA MET A 100 5.68 -1.03 15.95
C MET A 100 4.53 -0.07 16.23
N TRP A 101 3.37 -0.35 15.68
CA TRP A 101 2.18 0.51 15.80
C TRP A 101 1.77 0.68 17.26
N GLU A 102 1.65 -0.42 17.96
CA GLU A 102 1.16 -0.50 19.33
C GLU A 102 2.05 0.30 20.31
N LEU A 103 3.35 0.32 20.06
CA LEU A 103 4.30 1.12 20.86
C LEU A 103 4.25 2.61 20.54
N ASN A 104 3.55 2.98 19.47
CA ASN A 104 3.39 4.37 19.02
C ASN A 104 1.94 4.87 19.12
N GLY A 105 1.09 4.15 19.87
CA GLY A 105 -0.28 4.56 20.17
C GLY A 105 -1.31 4.21 19.11
N TYR A 106 -1.02 3.25 18.23
CA TYR A 106 -1.95 2.76 17.20
C TYR A 106 -2.31 1.31 17.45
N GLY A 107 -3.62 1.01 17.47
CA GLY A 107 -4.10 -0.32 17.79
C GLY A 107 -3.85 -0.72 19.24
N ASP A 108 -4.15 -1.98 19.55
CA ASP A 108 -3.98 -2.56 20.86
C ASP A 108 -2.90 -3.65 20.86
N PRO A 109 -1.98 -3.67 21.83
CA PRO A 109 -1.02 -4.76 21.97
C PRO A 109 -1.74 -6.08 22.17
N GLN A 110 -1.57 -7.01 21.26
CA GLN A 110 -2.20 -8.33 21.34
C GLN A 110 -1.16 -9.39 21.69
N TYR A 111 -1.41 -10.12 22.77
CA TYR A 111 -0.61 -11.28 23.12
C TYR A 111 -1.29 -12.57 22.63
N LEU A 112 -0.73 -13.19 21.61
CA LEU A 112 -1.34 -14.27 20.85
C LEU A 112 -0.65 -15.62 21.05
N ASN A 113 -0.42 -16.02 22.30
CA ASN A 113 0.23 -17.30 22.55
C ASN A 113 -0.72 -18.53 22.52
N ILE A 114 -2.03 -18.33 22.56
CA ILE A 114 -3.04 -19.41 22.64
C ILE A 114 -4.10 -19.40 21.53
N GLY A 115 -4.01 -18.51 20.56
CA GLY A 115 -4.99 -18.46 19.48
C GLY A 115 -4.71 -17.35 18.48
N TYR A 116 -5.50 -17.36 17.42
CA TYR A 116 -5.44 -16.32 16.39
C TYR A 116 -6.24 -15.08 16.80
N PRO A 117 -5.94 -13.87 16.28
CA PRO A 117 -6.58 -12.62 16.67
C PRO A 117 -8.11 -12.66 16.64
N TRP A 118 -8.71 -13.32 15.68
CA TRP A 118 -10.15 -13.32 15.45
C TRP A 118 -10.85 -14.60 15.93
N ARG A 119 -10.22 -15.39 16.77
CA ARG A 119 -10.68 -16.74 17.17
C ARG A 119 -12.16 -16.81 17.59
N ASN A 120 -12.65 -15.81 18.29
CA ASN A 120 -14.01 -15.79 18.83
C ASN A 120 -14.98 -14.89 18.08
N SER A 121 -14.52 -14.11 17.12
CA SER A 121 -15.31 -13.10 16.41
C SER A 121 -15.48 -13.38 14.92
N PHE A 122 -14.75 -14.36 14.40
CA PHE A 122 -14.76 -14.68 12.98
C PHE A 122 -14.81 -16.19 12.75
N ARG A 123 -15.78 -16.64 11.95
CA ARG A 123 -15.83 -18.02 11.49
C ARG A 123 -14.86 -18.20 10.33
N SER A 124 -13.88 -19.06 10.51
CA SER A 124 -12.87 -19.32 9.48
C SER A 124 -13.52 -19.90 8.21
N ASN A 125 -13.30 -19.22 7.11
CA ASN A 125 -13.67 -19.65 5.76
C ASN A 125 -12.58 -19.19 4.77
N PRO A 126 -11.42 -19.86 4.75
CA PRO A 126 -10.31 -19.44 3.88
C PRO A 126 -10.75 -19.39 2.40
N PRO A 127 -10.31 -18.39 1.62
CA PRO A 127 -9.32 -17.35 1.96
C PRO A 127 -9.89 -16.06 2.57
N GLU A 128 -11.12 -16.06 3.05
CA GLU A 128 -11.78 -14.89 3.60
C GLU A 128 -11.10 -14.41 4.90
N LEU A 129 -10.98 -13.10 5.03
CA LEU A 129 -10.51 -12.41 6.23
C LEU A 129 -11.65 -11.57 6.82
N PRO A 130 -11.64 -11.29 8.15
CA PRO A 130 -12.61 -10.39 8.75
C PRO A 130 -12.61 -9.02 8.07
N ALA A 131 -13.78 -8.44 7.85
CA ALA A 131 -13.89 -7.08 7.37
C ALA A 131 -13.54 -6.07 8.47
N GLU A 132 -13.95 -6.36 9.71
CA GLU A 132 -13.71 -5.55 10.89
C GLU A 132 -12.51 -6.05 11.69
N GLY A 133 -11.84 -5.14 12.40
CA GLY A 133 -10.67 -5.48 13.22
C GLY A 133 -9.45 -5.93 12.41
N ASN A 134 -9.46 -5.68 11.11
CA ASN A 134 -8.33 -5.93 10.22
C ASN A 134 -7.66 -4.58 9.91
N HIS A 135 -6.79 -4.17 10.81
CA HIS A 135 -6.16 -2.85 10.81
C HIS A 135 -5.26 -2.64 9.60
N VAL A 136 -5.22 -1.39 9.10
CA VAL A 136 -4.32 -1.01 8.00
C VAL A 136 -3.52 0.23 8.35
N GLY A 137 -2.20 0.12 8.23
CA GLY A 137 -1.29 1.25 8.32
C GLY A 137 -0.77 1.66 6.93
N SER A 138 -1.06 2.88 6.52
CA SER A 138 -0.57 3.45 5.27
C SER A 138 0.60 4.39 5.56
N TYR A 139 1.71 4.17 4.87
CA TYR A 139 2.95 4.93 5.06
C TYR A 139 3.29 5.74 3.82
N ARG A 140 3.69 6.99 4.01
CA ARG A 140 4.20 7.85 2.93
C ARG A 140 5.49 8.54 3.34
N ARG A 141 6.44 8.61 2.42
CA ARG A 141 7.66 9.38 2.57
C ARG A 141 8.12 9.89 1.21
N GLU A 142 8.54 11.13 1.16
CA GLU A 142 9.26 11.65 0.01
C GLU A 142 10.74 11.29 0.13
N ILE A 143 11.30 10.77 -0.94
CA ILE A 143 12.71 10.43 -1.04
C ILE A 143 13.33 11.17 -2.22
N LYS A 144 14.51 11.73 -1.99
CA LYS A 144 15.32 12.32 -3.06
C LYS A 144 16.39 11.32 -3.46
N VAL A 145 16.18 10.72 -4.62
CA VAL A 145 17.16 9.79 -5.19
C VAL A 145 18.41 10.58 -5.61
N PRO A 146 19.63 10.17 -5.21
CA PRO A 146 20.86 10.83 -5.61
C PRO A 146 21.00 10.86 -7.12
N ALA A 147 21.44 12.00 -7.68
CA ALA A 147 21.64 12.15 -9.13
C ALA A 147 22.65 11.14 -9.69
N SER A 148 23.61 10.71 -8.85
CA SER A 148 24.63 9.70 -9.20
C SER A 148 24.08 8.28 -9.39
N TRP A 149 22.76 8.05 -9.09
CA TRP A 149 22.10 6.75 -9.30
C TRP A 149 21.38 6.68 -10.65
N LYS A 150 21.39 7.75 -11.42
CA LYS A 150 20.89 7.69 -12.79
C LYS A 150 21.87 6.89 -13.64
N GLY A 151 21.38 5.81 -14.24
CA GLY A 151 22.08 5.02 -15.24
C GLY A 151 22.15 5.73 -16.58
#